data_7482a3e82d096b1a13f333746a94b8d9
#
_entry.id   7482a3e82d096b1a13f333746a94b8d9
#
_cell.length_a   1.000
_cell.length_b   1.000
_cell.length_c   1.000
_cell.angle_alpha   90.00
_cell.angle_beta   90.00
_cell.angle_gamma   90.00
#
_symmetry.space_group_name_H-M   'P 1'
#
loop_
_entity.id
_entity.type
_entity.pdbx_description
1 polymer ?
#
loop_
_entity_poly.entity_id
_entity_poly.type
_entity_poly.pdbx_seq_one_letter_code
_entity_poly.pdbx_strand_id
1 'polypeptide(L)'
;MICVIENKNFSLKDVKQTSFISSWDPNEVADFHETIGNKKTPLVKLPGLAKRLGIGSLLLKDESHRFGLNAFKALGASYAMYRQIEKNPQIKTFCTATDGNHGRAVAWMARKLGRKALIYMPKGTVSDRVKAIEQEGADVFVIDQAYDIAVNMASTRVDEANKKSGNHFWSLIQDTAWDGYEEVPLDIMKGYWTQIHEITRQIGKEKIDVLFLQTGVGSWAASIIGYIMKEWQNPPVCISVEPHSANCLFESIKIGNRVSVENNDTTIMAGLNCGSVSILAWPILKYGLTASISIPDKLSEEAMKILAHPISDDQFVISGESGASGLGALIGLCQTHDLRTFKEKICLNKTS
;
A
#
# COMPACT_ATOMS: atom_id res chain seq x y z
N MET A 1 -20.73 -0.73 11.03
CA MET A 1 -20.14 0.06 12.15
C MET A 1 -18.64 -0.07 12.03
N ILE A 2 -17.83 0.94 12.37
CA ILE A 2 -16.38 0.82 12.37
C ILE A 2 -15.88 0.20 13.68
N CYS A 3 -14.74 -0.48 13.65
CA CYS A 3 -14.04 -0.95 14.84
C CYS A 3 -12.72 -0.22 14.97
N VAL A 4 -12.40 0.23 16.17
CA VAL A 4 -11.17 1.00 16.48
C VAL A 4 -10.45 0.32 17.64
N ILE A 5 -9.14 0.19 17.52
CA ILE A 5 -8.28 -0.27 18.59
C ILE A 5 -7.05 0.63 18.72
N GLU A 6 -6.74 1.06 19.94
CA GLU A 6 -5.51 1.77 20.24
C GLU A 6 -4.36 0.78 20.38
N ASN A 7 -3.21 1.15 19.81
CA ASN A 7 -2.02 0.32 19.86
C ASN A 7 -1.26 0.50 21.19
N LYS A 8 -1.29 -0.50 22.04
CA LYS A 8 -0.57 -0.51 23.32
C LYS A 8 0.95 -0.66 23.17
N ASN A 9 1.42 -1.06 21.98
CA ASN A 9 2.84 -1.26 21.71
C ASN A 9 3.49 -0.02 21.04
N PHE A 10 2.73 1.06 20.81
CA PHE A 10 3.27 2.26 20.15
C PHE A 10 4.52 2.77 20.84
N SER A 11 5.63 2.91 20.08
CA SER A 11 6.93 3.35 20.58
C SER A 11 7.79 3.91 19.45
N LEU A 12 7.90 5.22 19.38
CA LEU A 12 8.76 5.89 18.38
C LEU A 12 10.23 5.48 18.46
N LYS A 13 10.70 5.14 19.67
CA LYS A 13 12.08 4.68 19.89
C LYS A 13 12.32 3.34 19.18
N ASP A 14 11.37 2.41 19.31
CA ASP A 14 11.54 1.07 18.77
C ASP A 14 11.40 1.03 17.24
N VAL A 15 10.55 1.90 16.66
CA VAL A 15 10.52 2.08 15.18
C VAL A 15 11.87 2.52 14.66
N LYS A 16 12.51 3.51 15.31
CA LYS A 16 13.81 4.05 14.88
C LYS A 16 14.96 3.04 14.98
N GLN A 17 14.80 2.00 15.77
CA GLN A 17 15.77 0.90 15.89
C GLN A 17 15.65 -0.13 14.77
N THR A 18 14.64 -0.05 13.92
CA THR A 18 14.50 -0.93 12.75
C THR A 18 15.60 -0.61 11.74
N SER A 19 16.66 -1.39 11.76
CA SER A 19 17.98 -1.10 11.17
C SER A 19 17.99 -0.80 9.67
N PHE A 20 17.09 -1.41 8.89
CA PHE A 20 17.10 -1.23 7.44
C PHE A 20 16.57 0.14 6.99
N ILE A 21 15.71 0.81 7.77
CA ILE A 21 15.17 2.14 7.42
C ILE A 21 16.26 3.21 7.48
N SER A 22 17.19 3.12 8.43
CA SER A 22 18.22 4.13 8.65
C SER A 22 19.19 4.26 7.48
N SER A 23 19.42 3.19 6.71
CA SER A 23 20.36 3.15 5.58
C SER A 23 19.78 3.64 4.25
N TRP A 24 18.46 3.88 4.16
CA TRP A 24 17.83 4.27 2.89
C TRP A 24 17.95 5.77 2.64
N ASP A 25 18.24 6.15 1.38
CA ASP A 25 18.23 7.54 0.92
C ASP A 25 16.97 7.81 0.08
N PRO A 26 16.07 8.72 0.53
CA PRO A 26 14.88 9.09 -0.24
C PRO A 26 15.19 9.67 -1.61
N ASN A 27 16.32 10.37 -1.77
CA ASN A 27 16.69 10.99 -3.04
C ASN A 27 17.09 9.92 -4.06
N GLU A 28 17.88 8.90 -3.67
CA GLU A 28 18.24 7.78 -4.55
C GLU A 28 17.04 7.14 -5.23
N VAL A 29 15.96 6.92 -4.45
CA VAL A 29 14.74 6.29 -4.96
C VAL A 29 13.96 7.24 -5.86
N ALA A 30 13.85 8.52 -5.48
CA ALA A 30 13.16 9.53 -6.27
C ALA A 30 13.88 9.75 -7.62
N ASP A 31 15.21 9.89 -7.61
CA ASP A 31 16.04 10.05 -8.80
C ASP A 31 15.89 8.87 -9.76
N PHE A 32 15.90 7.63 -9.25
CA PHE A 32 15.61 6.47 -10.09
C PHE A 32 14.24 6.59 -10.77
N HIS A 33 13.19 6.94 -10.02
CA HIS A 33 11.86 7.06 -10.62
C HIS A 33 11.76 8.18 -11.66
N GLU A 34 12.53 9.26 -11.51
CA GLU A 34 12.62 10.31 -12.54
C GLU A 34 13.22 9.75 -13.85
N THR A 35 14.22 8.88 -13.78
CA THR A 35 14.84 8.26 -14.99
C THR A 35 13.84 7.42 -15.78
N ILE A 36 12.83 6.85 -15.13
CA ILE A 36 11.78 6.05 -15.78
C ILE A 36 10.53 6.86 -16.10
N GLY A 37 10.58 8.20 -15.97
CA GLY A 37 9.53 9.12 -16.37
C GLY A 37 8.48 9.39 -15.30
N ASN A 38 8.84 9.27 -14.01
CA ASN A 38 7.97 9.66 -12.91
C ASN A 38 7.61 11.15 -13.00
N LYS A 39 6.33 11.43 -12.79
CA LYS A 39 5.84 12.78 -12.56
C LYS A 39 5.16 12.83 -11.20
N LYS A 40 5.46 13.89 -10.45
CA LYS A 40 4.84 14.12 -9.15
C LYS A 40 3.32 14.15 -9.28
N THR A 41 2.63 13.30 -8.51
CA THR A 41 1.18 13.25 -8.50
C THR A 41 0.58 14.35 -7.60
N PRO A 42 -0.68 14.75 -7.82
CA PRO A 42 -1.30 15.81 -7.04
C PRO A 42 -1.43 15.46 -5.55
N LEU A 43 -1.27 16.46 -4.69
CA LEU A 43 -1.76 16.46 -3.31
C LEU A 43 -2.97 17.39 -3.27
N VAL A 44 -4.15 16.79 -3.29
CA VAL A 44 -5.43 17.50 -3.44
C VAL A 44 -5.90 17.98 -2.08
N LYS A 45 -6.34 19.25 -1.99
CA LYS A 45 -7.03 19.80 -0.82
C LYS A 45 -8.54 19.68 -1.03
N LEU A 46 -9.25 19.23 0.01
CA LEU A 46 -10.71 19.03 0.00
C LEU A 46 -11.38 19.88 1.10
N PRO A 47 -11.41 21.23 0.94
CA PRO A 47 -11.90 22.14 1.97
C PRO A 47 -13.41 21.99 2.22
N GLY A 48 -14.22 21.71 1.20
CA GLY A 48 -15.65 21.47 1.34
C GLY A 48 -15.95 20.24 2.19
N LEU A 49 -15.25 19.15 1.92
CA LEU A 49 -15.37 17.92 2.68
C LEU A 49 -14.83 18.08 4.11
N ALA A 50 -13.69 18.76 4.28
CA ALA A 50 -13.13 19.06 5.61
C ALA A 50 -14.16 19.82 6.48
N LYS A 51 -14.78 20.87 5.93
CA LYS A 51 -15.84 21.63 6.60
C LYS A 51 -17.05 20.74 6.97
N ARG A 52 -17.49 19.89 6.03
CA ARG A 52 -18.61 18.94 6.29
C ARG A 52 -18.30 17.95 7.41
N LEU A 53 -17.06 17.51 7.52
CA LEU A 53 -16.61 16.56 8.55
C LEU A 53 -16.24 17.24 9.88
N GLY A 54 -16.19 18.59 9.92
CA GLY A 54 -15.85 19.35 11.12
C GLY A 54 -14.37 19.26 11.51
N ILE A 55 -13.47 19.16 10.52
CA ILE A 55 -12.02 19.11 10.69
C ILE A 55 -11.34 20.30 10.03
N GLY A 56 -10.11 20.64 10.44
CA GLY A 56 -9.41 21.83 9.97
C GLY A 56 -9.01 21.76 8.50
N SER A 57 -8.40 20.67 8.08
CA SER A 57 -8.01 20.45 6.68
C SER A 57 -8.06 18.97 6.32
N LEU A 58 -8.23 18.68 5.02
CA LEU A 58 -8.17 17.34 4.46
C LEU A 58 -7.32 17.35 3.20
N LEU A 59 -6.28 16.53 3.21
CA LEU A 59 -5.38 16.33 2.09
C LEU A 59 -5.51 14.90 1.56
N LEU A 60 -5.49 14.75 0.24
CA LEU A 60 -5.54 13.46 -0.43
C LEU A 60 -4.42 13.39 -1.47
N LYS A 61 -3.55 12.38 -1.37
CA LYS A 61 -2.53 12.11 -2.40
C LYS A 61 -3.16 11.31 -3.52
N ASP A 62 -3.36 11.94 -4.67
CA ASP A 62 -4.04 11.34 -5.81
C ASP A 62 -3.06 10.56 -6.71
N GLU A 63 -2.98 9.26 -6.47
CA GLU A 63 -2.14 8.34 -7.23
C GLU A 63 -2.77 7.83 -8.54
N SER A 64 -3.96 8.31 -8.92
CA SER A 64 -4.63 7.92 -10.17
C SER A 64 -3.84 8.32 -11.43
N HIS A 65 -2.88 9.25 -11.29
CA HIS A 65 -2.04 9.71 -12.39
C HIS A 65 -0.66 9.02 -12.46
N ARG A 66 -0.32 8.14 -11.50
CA ARG A 66 1.01 7.53 -11.40
C ARG A 66 1.33 6.67 -12.64
N PHE A 67 2.32 7.09 -13.42
CA PHE A 67 2.79 6.43 -14.65
C PHE A 67 1.71 6.08 -15.68
N GLY A 68 0.50 6.61 -15.56
CA GLY A 68 -0.66 6.21 -16.37
C GLY A 68 -1.25 4.85 -15.98
N LEU A 69 -0.85 4.29 -14.85
CA LEU A 69 -1.32 2.99 -14.36
C LEU A 69 -2.43 3.08 -13.31
N ASN A 70 -2.79 4.32 -12.93
CA ASN A 70 -3.87 4.62 -11.97
C ASN A 70 -3.64 4.01 -10.58
N ALA A 71 -2.38 3.73 -10.18
CA ALA A 71 -2.04 3.15 -8.89
C ALA A 71 -0.57 3.36 -8.52
N PHE A 72 -0.29 3.50 -7.22
CA PHE A 72 1.06 3.70 -6.67
C PHE A 72 1.96 2.47 -6.74
N LYS A 73 1.41 1.28 -6.94
CA LYS A 73 2.15 -0.01 -6.92
C LYS A 73 3.35 -0.03 -7.87
N ALA A 74 3.31 0.77 -8.95
CA ALA A 74 4.42 0.89 -9.89
C ALA A 74 5.72 1.42 -9.25
N LEU A 75 5.63 2.26 -8.22
CA LEU A 75 6.80 2.75 -7.50
C LEU A 75 7.61 1.62 -6.86
N GLY A 76 6.94 0.75 -6.09
CA GLY A 76 7.61 -0.38 -5.45
C GLY A 76 8.12 -1.41 -6.45
N ALA A 77 7.25 -1.84 -7.37
CA ALA A 77 7.59 -2.88 -8.34
C ALA A 77 8.74 -2.46 -9.24
N SER A 78 8.73 -1.23 -9.77
CA SER A 78 9.78 -0.76 -10.69
C SER A 78 11.14 -0.66 -10.00
N TYR A 79 11.19 -0.14 -8.78
CA TYR A 79 12.44 -0.04 -8.03
C TYR A 79 13.02 -1.43 -7.71
N ALA A 80 12.21 -2.36 -7.21
CA ALA A 80 12.67 -3.71 -6.93
C ALA A 80 13.16 -4.44 -8.20
N MET A 81 12.42 -4.32 -9.32
CA MET A 81 12.85 -4.93 -10.59
C MET A 81 14.16 -4.32 -11.12
N TYR A 82 14.34 -3.02 -10.98
CA TYR A 82 15.59 -2.34 -11.30
C TYR A 82 16.74 -2.90 -10.46
N ARG A 83 16.57 -3.01 -9.13
CA ARG A 83 17.57 -3.59 -8.22
C ARG A 83 17.93 -5.04 -8.58
N GLN A 84 16.92 -5.83 -8.98
CA GLN A 84 17.17 -7.21 -9.43
C GLN A 84 17.98 -7.27 -10.74
N ILE A 85 17.74 -6.36 -11.69
CA ILE A 85 18.52 -6.27 -12.93
C ILE A 85 19.96 -5.77 -12.66
N GLU A 86 20.16 -4.82 -11.74
CA GLU A 86 21.52 -4.40 -11.34
C GLU A 86 22.33 -5.58 -10.79
N LYS A 87 21.73 -6.45 -9.98
CA LYS A 87 22.38 -7.64 -9.43
C LYS A 87 22.59 -8.74 -10.44
N ASN A 88 21.61 -8.93 -11.32
CA ASN A 88 21.65 -9.96 -12.34
C ASN A 88 21.06 -9.46 -13.67
N PRO A 89 21.88 -8.88 -14.55
CA PRO A 89 21.44 -8.39 -15.87
C PRO A 89 20.89 -9.48 -16.80
N GLN A 90 21.10 -10.77 -16.47
CA GLN A 90 20.65 -11.90 -17.27
C GLN A 90 19.18 -12.29 -17.02
N ILE A 91 18.48 -11.68 -16.07
CA ILE A 91 17.05 -11.93 -15.83
C ILE A 91 16.26 -11.65 -17.11
N LYS A 92 15.48 -12.64 -17.54
CA LYS A 92 14.65 -12.61 -18.75
C LYS A 92 13.18 -12.50 -18.45
N THR A 93 12.75 -12.99 -17.28
CA THR A 93 11.34 -13.10 -16.91
C THR A 93 11.14 -12.70 -15.47
N PHE A 94 10.15 -11.86 -15.24
CA PHE A 94 9.64 -11.53 -13.90
C PHE A 94 8.32 -12.25 -13.66
N CYS A 95 8.12 -12.76 -12.45
CA CYS A 95 6.93 -13.49 -12.08
C CYS A 95 6.33 -12.90 -10.79
N THR A 96 5.01 -12.86 -10.70
CA THR A 96 4.30 -12.48 -9.46
C THR A 96 2.89 -13.08 -9.42
N ALA A 97 2.31 -13.09 -8.22
CA ALA A 97 0.87 -13.29 -8.01
C ALA A 97 0.23 -11.99 -7.55
N THR A 98 -1.03 -11.72 -7.96
CA THR A 98 -1.68 -10.44 -7.73
C THR A 98 -3.19 -10.49 -7.88
N ASP A 99 -3.89 -9.58 -7.19
CA ASP A 99 -5.31 -9.27 -7.44
C ASP A 99 -5.52 -8.13 -8.46
N GLY A 100 -4.42 -7.54 -9.00
CA GLY A 100 -4.53 -6.48 -10.02
C GLY A 100 -3.34 -5.52 -10.11
N ASN A 101 -3.32 -4.44 -9.34
CA ASN A 101 -2.39 -3.32 -9.53
C ASN A 101 -0.91 -3.66 -9.39
N HIS A 102 -0.54 -4.61 -8.52
CA HIS A 102 0.86 -5.04 -8.40
C HIS A 102 1.31 -5.80 -9.66
N GLY A 103 0.52 -6.73 -10.15
CA GLY A 103 0.83 -7.45 -11.41
C GLY A 103 0.88 -6.52 -12.61
N ARG A 104 -0.03 -5.54 -12.71
CA ARG A 104 0.02 -4.53 -13.76
C ARG A 104 1.31 -3.71 -13.71
N ALA A 105 1.76 -3.35 -12.51
CA ALA A 105 3.02 -2.63 -12.30
C ALA A 105 4.24 -3.47 -12.73
N VAL A 106 4.26 -4.76 -12.38
CA VAL A 106 5.32 -5.70 -12.79
C VAL A 106 5.31 -5.88 -14.31
N ALA A 107 4.15 -6.07 -14.94
CA ALA A 107 4.01 -6.21 -16.39
C ALA A 107 4.51 -4.96 -17.12
N TRP A 108 4.07 -3.77 -16.68
CA TRP A 108 4.50 -2.49 -17.24
C TRP A 108 6.01 -2.29 -17.16
N MET A 109 6.62 -2.57 -16.00
CA MET A 109 8.06 -2.39 -15.85
C MET A 109 8.85 -3.45 -16.64
N ALA A 110 8.38 -4.69 -16.70
CA ALA A 110 8.99 -5.73 -17.52
C ALA A 110 9.01 -5.31 -19.00
N ARG A 111 7.91 -4.77 -19.52
CA ARG A 111 7.85 -4.22 -20.89
C ARG A 111 8.87 -3.09 -21.10
N LYS A 112 8.99 -2.16 -20.14
CA LYS A 112 10.02 -1.08 -20.20
C LYS A 112 11.44 -1.61 -20.22
N LEU A 113 11.71 -2.69 -19.51
CA LEU A 113 13.02 -3.35 -19.46
C LEU A 113 13.28 -4.30 -20.65
N GLY A 114 12.31 -4.48 -21.56
CA GLY A 114 12.40 -5.45 -22.65
C GLY A 114 12.44 -6.90 -22.14
N ARG A 115 11.76 -7.19 -21.02
CA ARG A 115 11.70 -8.49 -20.35
C ARG A 115 10.28 -9.04 -20.38
N LYS A 116 10.13 -10.35 -20.13
CA LYS A 116 8.83 -11.01 -20.00
C LYS A 116 8.26 -10.85 -18.60
N ALA A 117 6.93 -10.83 -18.50
CA ALA A 117 6.21 -10.93 -17.23
C ALA A 117 5.25 -12.11 -17.27
N LEU A 118 5.22 -12.89 -16.18
CA LEU A 118 4.29 -13.99 -15.95
C LEU A 118 3.49 -13.69 -14.69
N ILE A 119 2.17 -13.61 -14.80
CA ILE A 119 1.32 -13.13 -13.72
C ILE A 119 0.27 -14.18 -13.37
N TYR A 120 0.27 -14.62 -12.10
CA TYR A 120 -0.77 -15.48 -11.55
C TYR A 120 -1.83 -14.63 -10.86
N MET A 121 -3.11 -14.91 -11.16
CA MET A 121 -4.24 -14.24 -10.55
C MET A 121 -5.20 -15.26 -9.94
N PRO A 122 -5.74 -14.99 -8.73
CA PRO A 122 -6.67 -15.92 -8.10
C PRO A 122 -8.03 -15.91 -8.80
N LYS A 123 -8.81 -16.97 -8.55
CA LYS A 123 -10.22 -17.08 -8.97
C LYS A 123 -11.04 -15.87 -8.50
N GLY A 124 -11.97 -15.44 -9.34
CA GLY A 124 -12.87 -14.32 -9.04
C GLY A 124 -12.30 -12.95 -9.38
N THR A 125 -11.07 -12.89 -9.89
CA THR A 125 -10.53 -11.62 -10.40
C THR A 125 -11.37 -11.09 -11.56
N VAL A 126 -11.73 -9.81 -11.48
CA VAL A 126 -12.55 -9.14 -12.51
C VAL A 126 -11.81 -9.11 -13.84
N SER A 127 -12.51 -9.47 -14.93
CA SER A 127 -11.94 -9.58 -16.29
C SER A 127 -11.20 -8.32 -16.75
N ASP A 128 -11.65 -7.15 -16.35
CA ASP A 128 -11.00 -5.88 -16.74
C ASP A 128 -9.61 -5.72 -16.11
N ARG A 129 -9.38 -6.27 -14.92
CA ARG A 129 -8.04 -6.31 -14.30
C ARG A 129 -7.11 -7.25 -15.06
N VAL A 130 -7.61 -8.41 -15.48
CA VAL A 130 -6.84 -9.37 -16.32
C VAL A 130 -6.43 -8.68 -17.62
N LYS A 131 -7.39 -8.12 -18.36
CA LYS A 131 -7.14 -7.38 -19.60
C LYS A 131 -6.14 -6.23 -19.44
N ALA A 132 -6.23 -5.46 -18.34
CA ALA A 132 -5.32 -4.37 -18.08
C ALA A 132 -3.86 -4.82 -17.89
N ILE A 133 -3.64 -6.03 -17.36
CA ILE A 133 -2.32 -6.63 -17.23
C ILE A 133 -1.83 -7.18 -18.57
N GLU A 134 -2.69 -7.87 -19.32
CA GLU A 134 -2.38 -8.39 -20.66
C GLU A 134 -2.01 -7.26 -21.63
N GLN A 135 -2.67 -6.09 -21.54
CA GLN A 135 -2.35 -4.91 -22.33
C GLN A 135 -0.96 -4.35 -22.05
N GLU A 136 -0.40 -4.61 -20.87
CA GLU A 136 1.01 -4.31 -20.58
C GLU A 136 2.00 -5.35 -21.17
N GLY A 137 1.51 -6.40 -21.83
CA GLY A 137 2.30 -7.42 -22.53
C GLY A 137 2.71 -8.60 -21.66
N ALA A 138 2.00 -8.88 -20.58
CA ALA A 138 2.25 -10.03 -19.70
C ALA A 138 1.46 -11.28 -20.12
N ASP A 139 2.02 -12.43 -19.83
CA ASP A 139 1.30 -13.71 -19.83
C ASP A 139 0.53 -13.84 -18.50
N VAL A 140 -0.80 -13.89 -18.55
CA VAL A 140 -1.66 -13.94 -17.35
C VAL A 140 -2.30 -15.31 -17.21
N PHE A 141 -2.24 -15.88 -16.00
CA PHE A 141 -2.84 -17.15 -15.63
C PHE A 141 -3.84 -16.95 -14.48
N VAL A 142 -5.12 -16.98 -14.79
CA VAL A 142 -6.17 -17.02 -13.77
C VAL A 142 -6.30 -18.46 -13.29
N ILE A 143 -6.04 -18.69 -12.01
CA ILE A 143 -6.07 -20.03 -11.40
C ILE A 143 -7.32 -20.18 -10.53
N ASP A 144 -7.89 -21.39 -10.49
CA ASP A 144 -9.06 -21.71 -9.65
C ASP A 144 -8.65 -21.97 -8.19
N GLN A 145 -7.91 -21.02 -7.59
CA GLN A 145 -7.36 -21.14 -6.24
C GLN A 145 -7.33 -19.78 -5.54
N ALA A 146 -7.16 -19.79 -4.20
CA ALA A 146 -6.99 -18.60 -3.38
C ALA A 146 -5.66 -17.88 -3.65
N TYR A 147 -5.57 -16.62 -3.22
CA TYR A 147 -4.41 -15.76 -3.42
C TYR A 147 -3.09 -16.37 -2.90
N ASP A 148 -3.09 -16.92 -1.69
CA ASP A 148 -1.87 -17.51 -1.09
C ASP A 148 -1.34 -18.71 -1.90
N ILE A 149 -2.25 -19.49 -2.52
CA ILE A 149 -1.87 -20.57 -3.44
C ILE A 149 -1.27 -19.99 -4.71
N ALA A 150 -1.81 -18.89 -5.24
CA ALA A 150 -1.25 -18.20 -6.40
C ALA A 150 0.19 -17.71 -6.12
N VAL A 151 0.45 -17.17 -4.93
CA VAL A 151 1.79 -16.75 -4.48
C VAL A 151 2.76 -17.94 -4.47
N ASN A 152 2.35 -19.06 -3.87
CA ASN A 152 3.16 -20.29 -3.84
C ASN A 152 3.44 -20.83 -5.25
N MET A 153 2.45 -20.79 -6.13
CA MET A 153 2.62 -21.22 -7.53
C MET A 153 3.62 -20.33 -8.28
N ALA A 154 3.55 -19.01 -8.09
CA ALA A 154 4.48 -18.08 -8.71
C ALA A 154 5.92 -18.34 -8.22
N SER A 155 6.12 -18.53 -6.91
CA SER A 155 7.42 -18.86 -6.31
C SER A 155 7.97 -20.18 -6.85
N THR A 156 7.18 -21.25 -6.79
CA THR A 156 7.55 -22.58 -7.29
C THR A 156 7.93 -22.51 -8.78
N ARG A 157 7.16 -21.76 -9.57
CA ARG A 157 7.43 -21.60 -11.01
C ARG A 157 8.77 -20.98 -11.30
N VAL A 158 9.16 -19.97 -10.51
CA VAL A 158 10.46 -19.31 -10.64
C VAL A 158 11.59 -20.27 -10.28
N ASP A 159 11.45 -21.00 -9.17
CA ASP A 159 12.46 -21.97 -8.71
C ASP A 159 12.67 -23.10 -9.71
N GLU A 160 11.60 -23.71 -10.23
CA GLU A 160 11.63 -24.75 -11.25
C GLU A 160 12.30 -24.27 -12.54
N ALA A 161 11.95 -23.06 -13.01
CA ALA A 161 12.52 -22.49 -14.22
C ALA A 161 14.02 -22.23 -14.09
N ASN A 162 14.47 -21.69 -12.95
CA ASN A 162 15.87 -21.45 -12.65
C ASN A 162 16.64 -22.78 -12.50
N LYS A 163 16.08 -23.75 -11.80
CA LYS A 163 16.69 -25.09 -11.64
C LYS A 163 16.84 -25.79 -12.99
N LYS A 164 15.80 -25.76 -13.86
CA LYS A 164 15.80 -26.40 -15.18
C LYS A 164 16.84 -25.78 -16.12
N SER A 165 17.01 -24.45 -16.05
CA SER A 165 17.98 -23.75 -16.91
C SER A 165 19.41 -23.80 -16.36
N GLY A 166 19.61 -24.16 -15.09
CA GLY A 166 20.90 -24.04 -14.39
C GLY A 166 21.36 -22.60 -14.19
N ASN A 167 20.46 -21.62 -14.38
CA ASN A 167 20.75 -20.18 -14.30
C ASN A 167 19.60 -19.45 -13.63
N HIS A 168 19.87 -18.27 -13.07
CA HIS A 168 18.87 -17.39 -12.45
C HIS A 168 18.29 -16.40 -13.48
N PHE A 169 17.56 -16.91 -14.49
CA PHE A 169 16.93 -16.11 -15.53
C PHE A 169 15.53 -15.61 -15.16
N TRP A 170 14.96 -16.11 -14.06
CA TRP A 170 13.64 -15.71 -13.54
C TRP A 170 13.80 -15.06 -12.18
N SER A 171 12.98 -14.04 -11.92
CA SER A 171 12.92 -13.37 -10.62
C SER A 171 11.46 -13.24 -10.18
N LEU A 172 11.18 -13.61 -8.92
CA LEU A 172 9.91 -13.38 -8.27
C LEU A 172 9.85 -11.93 -7.78
N ILE A 173 8.75 -11.24 -8.04
CA ILE A 173 8.50 -9.86 -7.59
C ILE A 173 7.20 -9.84 -6.78
N GLN A 174 7.27 -10.32 -5.54
CA GLN A 174 6.11 -10.36 -4.62
C GLN A 174 6.25 -9.29 -3.55
N ASP A 175 5.15 -8.63 -3.17
CA ASP A 175 5.14 -7.48 -2.25
C ASP A 175 4.95 -7.86 -0.76
N THR A 176 4.89 -9.15 -0.46
CA THR A 176 4.92 -9.69 0.90
C THR A 176 6.20 -10.46 1.13
N ALA A 177 6.71 -10.43 2.36
CA ALA A 177 7.95 -11.12 2.76
C ALA A 177 7.65 -12.36 3.60
N TRP A 178 8.51 -13.38 3.44
CA TRP A 178 8.58 -14.56 4.29
C TRP A 178 10.05 -14.98 4.49
N ASP A 179 10.30 -15.91 5.40
CA ASP A 179 11.66 -16.38 5.70
C ASP A 179 12.39 -16.86 4.44
N GLY A 180 13.52 -16.22 4.12
CA GLY A 180 14.30 -16.48 2.90
C GLY A 180 13.85 -15.69 1.65
N TYR A 181 12.76 -14.92 1.73
CA TYR A 181 12.34 -14.01 0.67
C TYR A 181 12.07 -12.60 1.24
N GLU A 182 13.10 -11.86 1.48
CA GLU A 182 13.04 -10.56 2.16
C GLU A 182 13.57 -9.41 1.30
N GLU A 183 14.56 -9.68 0.44
CA GLU A 183 15.25 -8.65 -0.32
C GLU A 183 14.34 -7.90 -1.29
N VAL A 184 13.59 -8.61 -2.12
CA VAL A 184 12.68 -7.99 -3.11
C VAL A 184 11.54 -7.22 -2.42
N PRO A 185 10.85 -7.76 -1.39
CA PRO A 185 9.87 -7.00 -0.63
C PRO A 185 10.45 -5.75 0.03
N LEU A 186 11.71 -5.79 0.50
CA LEU A 186 12.38 -4.64 1.06
C LEU A 186 12.64 -3.55 0.01
N ASP A 187 13.09 -3.94 -1.19
CA ASP A 187 13.26 -3.01 -2.31
C ASP A 187 11.91 -2.43 -2.77
N ILE A 188 10.82 -3.21 -2.74
CA ILE A 188 9.46 -2.71 -3.00
C ILE A 188 9.07 -1.66 -1.97
N MET A 189 9.29 -1.92 -0.69
CA MET A 189 9.02 -0.96 0.39
C MET A 189 9.83 0.33 0.19
N LYS A 190 11.10 0.21 -0.17
CA LYS A 190 11.97 1.35 -0.48
C LYS A 190 11.44 2.17 -1.64
N GLY A 191 10.97 1.51 -2.71
CA GLY A 191 10.37 2.17 -3.88
C GLY A 191 9.18 3.08 -3.55
N TYR A 192 8.38 2.75 -2.53
CA TYR A 192 7.25 3.57 -2.12
C TYR A 192 7.66 4.91 -1.45
N TRP A 193 8.94 5.08 -1.09
CA TRP A 193 9.42 6.33 -0.49
C TRP A 193 9.29 7.54 -1.41
N THR A 194 9.30 7.35 -2.73
CA THR A 194 9.04 8.46 -3.67
C THR A 194 7.70 9.14 -3.40
N GLN A 195 6.65 8.38 -3.07
CA GLN A 195 5.32 8.96 -2.79
C GLN A 195 5.36 9.89 -1.57
N ILE A 196 5.88 9.42 -0.45
CA ILE A 196 5.93 10.22 0.79
C ILE A 196 6.96 11.36 0.68
N HIS A 197 8.05 11.16 -0.07
CA HIS A 197 9.01 12.21 -0.39
C HIS A 197 8.36 13.35 -1.18
N GLU A 198 7.53 13.04 -2.17
CA GLU A 198 6.70 14.03 -2.88
C GLU A 198 5.75 14.76 -1.93
N ILE A 199 5.03 14.03 -1.06
CA ILE A 199 4.11 14.61 -0.07
C ILE A 199 4.88 15.59 0.83
N THR A 200 6.03 15.20 1.36
CA THR A 200 6.86 16.05 2.24
C THR A 200 7.20 17.39 1.59
N ARG A 201 7.52 17.37 0.29
CA ARG A 201 7.79 18.61 -0.46
C ARG A 201 6.52 19.40 -0.78
N GLN A 202 5.37 18.74 -0.96
CA GLN A 202 4.09 19.38 -1.30
C GLN A 202 3.40 20.01 -0.11
N ILE A 203 3.48 19.43 1.09
CA ILE A 203 2.92 20.02 2.31
C ILE A 203 3.69 21.27 2.75
N GLY A 204 4.98 21.38 2.39
CA GLY A 204 5.81 22.52 2.78
C GLY A 204 5.91 22.66 4.31
N LYS A 205 5.31 23.73 4.85
CA LYS A 205 5.28 24.01 6.30
C LYS A 205 3.97 23.57 6.97
N GLU A 206 3.00 23.03 6.23
CA GLU A 206 1.74 22.56 6.81
C GLU A 206 1.99 21.40 7.76
N LYS A 207 1.36 21.42 8.92
CA LYS A 207 1.44 20.34 9.90
C LYS A 207 0.37 19.30 9.58
N ILE A 208 0.77 18.05 9.54
CA ILE A 208 -0.16 16.91 9.45
C ILE A 208 -0.33 16.32 10.84
N ASP A 209 -1.55 16.31 11.35
CA ASP A 209 -1.84 15.76 12.68
C ASP A 209 -2.17 14.27 12.63
N VAL A 210 -2.91 13.82 11.60
CA VAL A 210 -3.36 12.43 11.46
C VAL A 210 -3.13 11.94 10.03
N LEU A 211 -2.66 10.71 9.89
CA LEU A 211 -2.46 10.02 8.63
C LEU A 211 -3.21 8.69 8.64
N PHE A 212 -4.13 8.50 7.69
CA PHE A 212 -4.82 7.23 7.46
C PHE A 212 -4.10 6.42 6.40
N LEU A 213 -3.75 5.19 6.72
CA LEU A 213 -2.93 4.29 5.90
C LEU A 213 -3.74 3.01 5.62
N GLN A 214 -4.25 2.88 4.41
CA GLN A 214 -4.91 1.65 3.97
C GLN A 214 -3.90 0.49 3.94
N THR A 215 -4.29 -0.65 4.51
CA THR A 215 -3.34 -1.73 4.78
C THR A 215 -3.87 -3.08 4.30
N GLY A 216 -3.12 -3.74 3.42
CA GLY A 216 -3.21 -5.15 3.13
C GLY A 216 -2.10 -5.90 3.88
N VAL A 217 -1.08 -6.43 3.18
CA VAL A 217 0.10 -7.06 3.82
C VAL A 217 0.96 -6.10 4.64
N GLY A 218 0.70 -4.80 4.57
CA GLY A 218 1.35 -3.78 5.40
C GLY A 218 2.62 -3.14 4.81
N SER A 219 3.18 -3.66 3.74
CA SER A 219 4.46 -3.18 3.17
C SER A 219 4.46 -1.70 2.83
N TRP A 220 3.38 -1.18 2.20
CA TRP A 220 3.26 0.24 1.88
C TRP A 220 3.11 1.09 3.14
N ALA A 221 2.21 0.74 4.05
CA ALA A 221 1.99 1.50 5.28
C ALA A 221 3.26 1.56 6.15
N ALA A 222 3.97 0.43 6.28
CA ALA A 222 5.25 0.37 6.98
C ALA A 222 6.33 1.24 6.31
N SER A 223 6.37 1.25 4.98
CA SER A 223 7.28 2.11 4.22
C SER A 223 7.03 3.60 4.50
N ILE A 224 5.76 4.03 4.47
CA ILE A 224 5.38 5.43 4.77
C ILE A 224 5.75 5.80 6.22
N ILE A 225 5.43 4.95 7.19
CA ILE A 225 5.79 5.16 8.60
C ILE A 225 7.31 5.23 8.75
N GLY A 226 8.05 4.33 8.14
CA GLY A 226 9.51 4.32 8.18
C GLY A 226 10.13 5.61 7.68
N TYR A 227 9.64 6.14 6.56
CA TYR A 227 10.06 7.44 6.03
C TYR A 227 9.77 8.58 7.03
N ILE A 228 8.53 8.66 7.53
CA ILE A 228 8.10 9.72 8.45
C ILE A 228 8.96 9.70 9.71
N MET A 229 9.20 8.52 10.29
CA MET A 229 9.99 8.39 11.52
C MET A 229 11.47 8.77 11.33
N LYS A 230 11.97 8.64 10.10
CA LYS A 230 13.33 9.06 9.75
C LYS A 230 13.43 10.56 9.45
N GLU A 231 12.52 11.09 8.64
CA GLU A 231 12.67 12.40 8.00
C GLU A 231 11.86 13.52 8.69
N TRP A 232 10.75 13.20 9.37
CA TRP A 232 9.90 14.23 9.96
C TRP A 232 10.22 14.47 11.43
N GLN A 233 10.40 15.74 11.81
CA GLN A 233 10.65 16.13 13.21
C GLN A 233 9.44 15.84 14.12
N ASN A 234 8.24 16.06 13.60
CA ASN A 234 6.99 15.88 14.32
C ASN A 234 6.11 14.85 13.56
N PRO A 235 6.28 13.54 13.82
CA PRO A 235 5.47 12.51 13.21
C PRO A 235 3.98 12.67 13.54
N PRO A 236 3.08 12.49 12.58
CA PRO A 236 1.64 12.50 12.81
C PRO A 236 1.17 11.24 13.57
N VAL A 237 -0.04 11.28 14.07
CA VAL A 237 -0.76 10.06 14.47
C VAL A 237 -0.97 9.19 13.23
N CYS A 238 -0.39 7.99 13.20
CA CYS A 238 -0.54 7.03 12.10
C CYS A 238 -1.60 5.99 12.46
N ILE A 239 -2.60 5.84 11.59
CA ILE A 239 -3.73 4.93 11.77
C ILE A 239 -3.83 4.00 10.57
N SER A 240 -3.78 2.68 10.79
CA SER A 240 -4.05 1.71 9.72
C SER A 240 -5.54 1.53 9.48
N VAL A 241 -5.90 1.24 8.24
CA VAL A 241 -7.27 0.98 7.81
C VAL A 241 -7.34 -0.31 7.00
N GLU A 242 -8.21 -1.22 7.42
CA GLU A 242 -8.44 -2.53 6.80
C GLU A 242 -9.93 -2.81 6.61
N PRO A 243 -10.32 -3.69 5.67
CA PRO A 243 -11.69 -4.22 5.61
C PRO A 243 -11.99 -5.16 6.79
N HIS A 244 -13.23 -5.24 7.22
CA HIS A 244 -13.62 -6.16 8.31
C HIS A 244 -13.31 -7.62 8.00
N SER A 245 -13.48 -8.04 6.75
CA SER A 245 -13.28 -9.42 6.31
C SER A 245 -11.81 -9.82 6.13
N ALA A 246 -10.87 -8.84 6.16
CA ALA A 246 -9.44 -9.10 5.98
C ALA A 246 -8.63 -8.11 6.85
N ASN A 247 -8.78 -8.23 8.17
CA ASN A 247 -8.25 -7.31 9.17
C ASN A 247 -7.07 -7.90 9.96
N CYS A 248 -6.14 -8.55 9.26
CA CYS A 248 -5.03 -9.28 9.88
C CYS A 248 -4.11 -8.38 10.73
N LEU A 249 -3.88 -7.14 10.32
CA LEU A 249 -3.10 -6.20 11.11
C LEU A 249 -3.85 -5.72 12.34
N PHE A 250 -5.15 -5.43 12.23
CA PHE A 250 -5.99 -5.06 13.37
C PHE A 250 -5.95 -6.12 14.47
N GLU A 251 -6.14 -7.39 14.13
CA GLU A 251 -6.07 -8.49 15.10
C GLU A 251 -4.64 -8.69 15.63
N SER A 252 -3.62 -8.50 14.79
CA SER A 252 -2.22 -8.55 15.22
C SER A 252 -1.89 -7.44 16.22
N ILE A 253 -2.34 -6.21 16.01
CA ILE A 253 -2.15 -5.08 16.94
C ILE A 253 -2.89 -5.32 18.26
N LYS A 254 -4.10 -5.85 18.19
CA LYS A 254 -4.92 -6.20 19.35
C LYS A 254 -4.24 -7.20 20.28
N ILE A 255 -3.61 -8.21 19.70
CA ILE A 255 -2.91 -9.28 20.43
C ILE A 255 -1.47 -8.86 20.79
N GLY A 256 -0.87 -7.95 20.03
CA GLY A 256 0.53 -7.54 20.17
C GLY A 256 1.54 -8.49 19.49
N ASN A 257 1.05 -9.46 18.72
CA ASN A 257 1.83 -10.40 17.93
C ASN A 257 1.19 -10.59 16.54
N ARG A 258 2.03 -10.90 15.55
CA ARG A 258 1.55 -11.18 14.20
C ARG A 258 0.70 -12.44 14.18
N VAL A 259 -0.52 -12.31 13.70
CA VAL A 259 -1.47 -13.43 13.51
C VAL A 259 -2.02 -13.40 12.10
N SER A 260 -2.42 -14.56 11.60
CA SER A 260 -3.15 -14.69 10.35
C SER A 260 -4.65 -14.79 10.63
N VAL A 261 -5.44 -14.24 9.73
CA VAL A 261 -6.90 -14.39 9.72
C VAL A 261 -7.34 -15.20 8.52
N GLU A 262 -8.37 -16.00 8.68
CA GLU A 262 -8.98 -16.70 7.54
C GLU A 262 -9.84 -15.70 6.76
N ASN A 263 -9.53 -15.52 5.48
CA ASN A 263 -10.30 -14.66 4.57
C ASN A 263 -11.43 -15.47 3.92
N ASN A 264 -12.44 -15.80 4.71
CA ASN A 264 -13.60 -16.57 4.24
C ASN A 264 -14.58 -15.70 3.42
N ASP A 265 -14.61 -14.40 3.71
CA ASP A 265 -15.45 -13.43 3.00
C ASP A 265 -14.60 -12.54 2.08
N THR A 266 -15.15 -12.26 0.92
CA THR A 266 -14.53 -11.33 -0.03
C THR A 266 -14.88 -9.88 0.33
N THR A 267 -13.92 -8.96 0.14
CA THR A 267 -14.14 -7.52 0.21
C THR A 267 -14.02 -6.89 -1.16
N ILE A 268 -14.74 -5.80 -1.41
CA ILE A 268 -14.53 -4.98 -2.62
C ILE A 268 -13.14 -4.34 -2.61
N MET A 269 -12.57 -4.08 -1.43
CA MET A 269 -11.21 -3.53 -1.26
C MET A 269 -10.14 -4.59 -1.59
N ALA A 270 -10.16 -5.09 -2.83
CA ALA A 270 -9.37 -6.24 -3.25
C ALA A 270 -7.86 -6.10 -2.99
N GLY A 271 -7.29 -4.91 -3.14
CA GLY A 271 -5.88 -4.65 -2.82
C GLY A 271 -5.55 -4.72 -1.32
N LEU A 272 -6.55 -4.85 -0.45
CA LEU A 272 -6.41 -5.00 1.00
C LEU A 272 -6.84 -6.38 1.50
N ASN A 273 -7.29 -7.27 0.60
CA ASN A 273 -7.78 -8.61 0.96
C ASN A 273 -6.63 -9.57 1.27
N CYS A 274 -6.00 -9.38 2.42
CA CYS A 274 -4.80 -10.10 2.85
C CYS A 274 -5.03 -10.80 4.19
N GLY A 275 -4.64 -12.07 4.29
CA GLY A 275 -4.79 -12.88 5.51
C GLY A 275 -3.65 -12.72 6.51
N SER A 276 -2.52 -12.15 6.11
CA SER A 276 -1.33 -12.05 6.97
C SER A 276 -0.51 -10.80 6.71
N VAL A 277 0.07 -10.25 7.76
CA VAL A 277 1.00 -9.11 7.67
C VAL A 277 2.39 -9.61 7.26
N SER A 278 3.06 -8.89 6.36
CA SER A 278 4.44 -9.15 5.96
C SER A 278 5.40 -9.11 7.17
N ILE A 279 6.33 -10.06 7.24
CA ILE A 279 7.30 -10.14 8.35
C ILE A 279 8.18 -8.89 8.46
N LEU A 280 8.51 -8.25 7.34
CA LEU A 280 9.29 -7.00 7.32
C LEU A 280 8.46 -5.78 7.74
N ALA A 281 7.17 -5.77 7.44
CA ALA A 281 6.28 -4.67 7.79
C ALA A 281 5.91 -4.67 9.29
N TRP A 282 5.76 -5.86 9.88
CA TRP A 282 5.26 -6.05 11.24
C TRP A 282 5.99 -5.24 12.31
N PRO A 283 7.35 -5.27 12.43
CA PRO A 283 8.03 -4.52 13.48
C PRO A 283 7.82 -3.00 13.36
N ILE A 284 7.71 -2.47 12.13
CA ILE A 284 7.46 -1.04 11.90
C ILE A 284 6.02 -0.70 12.29
N LEU A 285 5.05 -1.50 11.85
CA LEU A 285 3.62 -1.28 12.12
C LEU A 285 3.29 -1.46 13.60
N LYS A 286 3.85 -2.50 14.24
CA LYS A 286 3.67 -2.77 15.67
C LYS A 286 4.02 -1.56 16.54
N TYR A 287 5.12 -0.88 16.23
CA TYR A 287 5.61 0.21 17.05
C TYR A 287 5.27 1.59 16.49
N GLY A 288 4.97 1.70 15.21
CA GLY A 288 4.75 2.99 14.53
C GLY A 288 3.28 3.40 14.38
N LEU A 289 2.33 2.48 14.49
CA LEU A 289 0.91 2.80 14.47
C LEU A 289 0.45 3.27 15.85
N THR A 290 -0.33 4.34 15.89
CA THR A 290 -1.02 4.78 17.11
C THR A 290 -2.32 4.02 17.34
N ALA A 291 -3.01 3.65 16.24
CA ALA A 291 -4.24 2.89 16.27
C ALA A 291 -4.43 2.08 14.98
N SER A 292 -5.34 1.13 15.01
CA SER A 292 -5.83 0.39 13.85
C SER A 292 -7.35 0.50 13.77
N ILE A 293 -7.86 0.63 12.55
CA ILE A 293 -9.30 0.73 12.27
C ILE A 293 -9.66 -0.35 11.25
N SER A 294 -10.75 -1.06 11.51
CA SER A 294 -11.38 -1.87 10.47
C SER A 294 -12.75 -1.30 10.09
N ILE A 295 -13.08 -1.37 8.80
CA ILE A 295 -14.27 -0.76 8.21
C ILE A 295 -15.06 -1.76 7.36
N PRO A 296 -16.40 -1.61 7.28
CA PRO A 296 -17.19 -2.32 6.28
C PRO A 296 -16.97 -1.71 4.88
N ASP A 297 -17.17 -2.50 3.85
CA ASP A 297 -17.06 -2.11 2.44
C ASP A 297 -17.86 -0.87 2.08
N LYS A 298 -19.06 -0.73 2.67
CA LYS A 298 -19.95 0.41 2.47
C LYS A 298 -19.29 1.77 2.73
N LEU A 299 -18.37 1.87 3.70
CA LEU A 299 -17.68 3.14 3.98
C LEU A 299 -16.66 3.47 2.87
N SER A 300 -16.02 2.47 2.30
CA SER A 300 -15.16 2.69 1.13
C SER A 300 -15.97 3.12 -0.10
N GLU A 301 -17.13 2.49 -0.35
CA GLU A 301 -18.05 2.90 -1.42
C GLU A 301 -18.56 4.34 -1.23
N GLU A 302 -18.91 4.72 0.00
CA GLU A 302 -19.33 6.09 0.32
C GLU A 302 -18.22 7.08 0.03
N ALA A 303 -17.00 6.78 0.43
CA ALA A 303 -15.82 7.60 0.15
C ALA A 303 -15.57 7.75 -1.36
N MET A 304 -15.66 6.67 -2.13
CA MET A 304 -15.55 6.72 -3.59
C MET A 304 -16.59 7.64 -4.23
N LYS A 305 -17.86 7.53 -3.78
CA LYS A 305 -18.95 8.38 -4.28
C LYS A 305 -18.73 9.85 -3.95
N ILE A 306 -18.27 10.17 -2.73
CA ILE A 306 -17.98 11.53 -2.31
C ILE A 306 -16.84 12.14 -3.15
N LEU A 307 -15.77 11.38 -3.41
CA LEU A 307 -14.66 11.84 -4.24
C LEU A 307 -15.08 12.05 -5.72
N ALA A 308 -15.96 11.20 -6.22
CA ALA A 308 -16.50 11.30 -7.59
C ALA A 308 -17.62 12.35 -7.73
N HIS A 309 -18.18 12.84 -6.64
CA HIS A 309 -19.19 13.90 -6.62
C HIS A 309 -18.78 14.96 -5.58
N PRO A 310 -17.83 15.83 -5.95
CA PRO A 310 -17.19 16.75 -5.02
C PRO A 310 -18.17 17.71 -4.35
N ILE A 311 -17.85 18.08 -3.12
CA ILE A 311 -18.64 19.00 -2.30
C ILE A 311 -18.11 20.41 -2.52
N SER A 312 -19.01 21.35 -2.86
CA SER A 312 -18.62 22.74 -3.14
C SER A 312 -17.53 22.81 -4.21
N ASP A 313 -16.42 23.48 -3.93
CA ASP A 313 -15.29 23.68 -4.86
C ASP A 313 -14.20 22.61 -4.73
N ASP A 314 -14.47 21.48 -4.05
CA ASP A 314 -13.53 20.36 -3.97
C ASP A 314 -13.24 19.79 -5.35
N GLN A 315 -12.03 19.32 -5.56
CA GLN A 315 -11.64 18.72 -6.83
C GLN A 315 -12.24 17.32 -6.96
N PHE A 316 -12.65 16.99 -8.19
CA PHE A 316 -13.06 15.66 -8.58
C PHE A 316 -11.86 14.69 -8.53
N VAL A 317 -12.03 13.57 -7.87
CA VAL A 317 -11.01 12.51 -7.78
C VAL A 317 -11.66 11.14 -8.04
N ILE A 318 -11.08 10.36 -8.95
CA ILE A 318 -11.47 8.96 -9.15
C ILE A 318 -10.56 8.09 -8.29
N SER A 319 -11.12 7.52 -7.24
CA SER A 319 -10.42 6.58 -6.37
C SER A 319 -11.00 5.17 -6.55
N GLY A 320 -10.12 4.17 -6.52
CA GLY A 320 -10.55 2.79 -6.35
C GLY A 320 -10.93 2.49 -4.90
N GLU A 321 -11.58 1.34 -4.71
CA GLU A 321 -12.14 0.88 -3.44
C GLU A 321 -11.09 0.78 -2.31
N SER A 322 -9.91 0.24 -2.62
CA SER A 322 -8.82 0.15 -1.64
C SER A 322 -8.24 1.52 -1.30
N GLY A 323 -8.08 2.40 -2.30
CA GLY A 323 -7.54 3.75 -2.11
C GLY A 323 -8.45 4.66 -1.29
N ALA A 324 -9.78 4.50 -1.43
CA ALA A 324 -10.78 5.30 -0.74
C ALA A 324 -10.97 4.92 0.75
N SER A 325 -10.49 3.76 1.17
CA SER A 325 -10.75 3.22 2.51
C SER A 325 -10.26 4.12 3.65
N GLY A 326 -9.13 4.84 3.45
CA GLY A 326 -8.64 5.82 4.43
C GLY A 326 -9.65 6.95 4.68
N LEU A 327 -10.24 7.50 3.61
CA LEU A 327 -11.34 8.47 3.71
C LEU A 327 -12.60 7.82 4.30
N GLY A 328 -12.90 6.58 3.93
CA GLY A 328 -14.02 5.82 4.52
C GLY A 328 -13.90 5.68 6.03
N ALA A 329 -12.69 5.41 6.55
CA ALA A 329 -12.43 5.36 7.98
C ALA A 329 -12.62 6.72 8.65
N LEU A 330 -12.14 7.81 8.04
CA LEU A 330 -12.34 9.16 8.55
C LEU A 330 -13.84 9.52 8.61
N ILE A 331 -14.62 9.24 7.56
CA ILE A 331 -16.07 9.44 7.53
C ILE A 331 -16.74 8.66 8.67
N GLY A 332 -16.41 7.36 8.79
CA GLY A 332 -16.97 6.51 9.84
C GLY A 332 -16.62 7.00 11.24
N LEU A 333 -15.42 7.51 11.47
CA LEU A 333 -15.03 8.15 12.74
C LEU A 333 -15.86 9.39 13.02
N CYS A 334 -16.07 10.27 12.04
CA CYS A 334 -16.84 11.50 12.20
C CYS A 334 -18.32 11.22 12.48
N GLN A 335 -18.90 10.17 11.89
CA GLN A 335 -20.30 9.77 12.06
C GLN A 335 -20.56 9.03 13.38
N THR A 336 -19.54 8.46 14.04
CA THR A 336 -19.72 7.63 15.25
C THR A 336 -19.54 8.47 16.51
N HIS A 337 -20.63 8.68 17.26
CA HIS A 337 -20.64 9.49 18.50
C HIS A 337 -19.82 8.85 19.62
N ASP A 338 -19.89 7.54 19.80
CA ASP A 338 -19.22 6.81 20.87
C ASP A 338 -17.68 6.88 20.78
N LEU A 339 -17.14 7.33 19.65
CA LEU A 339 -15.69 7.51 19.43
C LEU A 339 -15.20 8.95 19.71
N ARG A 340 -15.99 9.76 20.40
CA ARG A 340 -15.64 11.16 20.71
C ARG A 340 -14.30 11.27 21.44
N THR A 341 -14.11 10.49 22.50
CA THR A 341 -12.86 10.49 23.28
C THR A 341 -11.65 10.12 22.42
N PHE A 342 -11.79 9.14 21.53
CA PHE A 342 -10.72 8.77 20.60
C PHE A 342 -10.43 9.91 19.61
N LYS A 343 -11.45 10.56 19.03
CA LYS A 343 -11.30 11.71 18.13
C LYS A 343 -10.56 12.86 18.81
N GLU A 344 -10.91 13.17 20.06
CA GLU A 344 -10.22 14.21 20.87
C GLU A 344 -8.76 13.85 21.11
N LYS A 345 -8.47 12.60 21.44
CA LYS A 345 -7.11 12.09 21.66
C LYS A 345 -6.20 12.21 20.45
N ILE A 346 -6.72 11.94 19.26
CA ILE A 346 -5.97 12.07 18.00
C ILE A 346 -6.03 13.49 17.41
N CYS A 347 -6.59 14.46 18.13
CA CYS A 347 -6.74 15.84 17.69
C CYS A 347 -7.57 16.05 16.41
N LEU A 348 -8.49 15.14 16.09
CA LEU A 348 -9.30 15.19 14.89
C LEU A 348 -10.33 16.34 14.87
N ASN A 349 -10.78 16.78 16.05
CA ASN A 349 -11.80 17.84 16.21
C ASN A 349 -11.21 19.25 16.43
N LYS A 350 -9.90 19.47 16.23
CA LYS A 350 -9.32 20.78 16.33
C LYS A 350 -9.51 21.53 15.01
N THR A 351 -10.50 22.43 14.97
CA THR A 351 -10.48 23.54 14.01
C THR A 351 -9.36 24.48 14.42
N SER A 352 -8.24 24.44 13.70
CA SER A 352 -7.19 25.45 13.84
C SER A 352 -7.63 26.75 13.19
#